data_2703ea919d7a9d800b198bd2af2e98bf
#
_entry.id   2703ea919d7a9d800b198bd2af2e98bf
#
_cell.length_a   1.000
_cell.length_b   1.000
_cell.length_c   1.000
_cell.angle_alpha   90.00
_cell.angle_beta   90.00
_cell.angle_gamma   90.00
#
_symmetry.space_group_name_H-M   'P 1'
#
loop_
_entity.id
_entity.type
_entity.pdbx_description
1 polymer ?
#
loop_
_entity_poly.entity_id
_entity_poly.type
_entity_poly.pdbx_seq_one_letter_code
_entity_poly.pdbx_strand_id
1 'polypeptide(L)'
;MGLRSLLVSSGYKNLDSTTISFGVAPRINACGRMGHEKEALELFLTDSKDEAERITHNLNEYNQERQEIEKRIFNEAQKMMEDPEQQRLPCIVLGGENWHHGVIGIVSSKITDMYFKPSVLLCYEDDLARGSGRSIPGFDLHEALEKCSTYIKQFGGHSMAIGITIEKDNFEKFKKEFEEYAEKSNISSIVPVIKIDEKVQLQDISIKDIK
;
A
#
# COMPACT_ATOMS: atom_id res chain seq x y z
N MET A 1 8.03 -27.47 9.13
CA MET A 1 7.62 -27.93 7.78
C MET A 1 7.17 -26.76 6.91
N GLY A 2 6.31 -25.88 7.39
CA GLY A 2 5.66 -24.85 6.59
C GLY A 2 6.57 -23.84 5.89
N LEU A 3 7.54 -23.24 6.59
CA LEU A 3 8.48 -22.30 5.95
C LEU A 3 9.24 -22.96 4.77
N ARG A 4 9.63 -24.22 4.92
CA ARG A 4 10.32 -24.95 3.86
C ARG A 4 9.40 -25.19 2.64
N SER A 5 8.14 -25.53 2.88
CA SER A 5 7.14 -25.69 1.82
C SER A 5 6.96 -24.37 1.05
N LEU A 6 6.82 -23.27 1.77
CA LEU A 6 6.65 -21.94 1.17
C LEU A 6 7.89 -21.49 0.37
N LEU A 7 9.09 -21.77 0.87
CA LEU A 7 10.34 -21.51 0.14
C LEU A 7 10.43 -22.28 -1.16
N VAL A 8 10.14 -23.59 -1.12
CA VAL A 8 10.15 -24.44 -2.32
C VAL A 8 9.15 -23.92 -3.36
N SER A 9 7.93 -23.58 -2.93
CA SER A 9 6.89 -23.08 -3.83
C SER A 9 7.18 -21.71 -4.42
N SER A 10 8.02 -20.91 -3.74
CA SER A 10 8.39 -19.57 -4.22
C SER A 10 9.31 -19.58 -5.44
N GLY A 11 9.90 -20.73 -5.78
CA GLY A 11 10.84 -20.88 -6.90
C GLY A 11 12.26 -20.39 -6.62
N TYR A 12 12.53 -19.84 -5.43
CA TYR A 12 13.88 -19.41 -5.05
C TYR A 12 14.72 -20.62 -4.60
N LYS A 13 16.00 -20.62 -4.98
CA LYS A 13 16.91 -21.73 -4.66
C LYS A 13 17.69 -21.55 -3.36
N ASN A 14 17.92 -20.30 -2.97
CA ASN A 14 18.70 -19.95 -1.78
C ASN A 14 17.79 -19.30 -0.72
N LEU A 15 18.14 -19.51 0.54
CA LEU A 15 17.51 -18.83 1.65
C LEU A 15 18.38 -17.61 2.02
N ASP A 16 17.97 -16.45 1.56
CA ASP A 16 18.58 -15.16 1.84
C ASP A 16 17.50 -14.10 2.13
N SER A 17 17.91 -12.87 2.40
CA SER A 17 16.99 -11.76 2.66
C SER A 17 16.08 -11.48 1.46
N THR A 18 16.57 -11.62 0.24
CA THR A 18 15.80 -11.43 -0.99
C THR A 18 14.68 -12.46 -1.10
N THR A 19 14.99 -13.73 -0.87
CA THR A 19 14.01 -14.82 -0.86
C THR A 19 12.92 -14.59 0.19
N ILE A 20 13.29 -14.15 1.40
CA ILE A 20 12.32 -13.83 2.43
C ILE A 20 11.45 -12.65 2.00
N SER A 21 12.04 -11.55 1.54
CA SER A 21 11.32 -10.33 1.21
C SER A 21 10.40 -10.45 -0.01
N PHE A 22 10.81 -11.20 -1.02
CA PHE A 22 10.07 -11.28 -2.29
C PHE A 22 9.41 -12.64 -2.55
N GLY A 23 9.90 -13.70 -1.91
CA GLY A 23 9.35 -15.04 -2.03
C GLY A 23 8.33 -15.38 -0.93
N VAL A 24 8.67 -15.15 0.32
CA VAL A 24 7.90 -15.61 1.48
C VAL A 24 6.93 -14.54 1.99
N ALA A 25 7.45 -13.37 2.33
CA ALA A 25 6.66 -12.31 2.98
C ALA A 25 5.44 -11.86 2.19
N PRO A 26 5.45 -11.73 0.85
CA PRO A 26 4.27 -11.33 0.10
C PRO A 26 3.09 -12.31 0.23
N ARG A 27 3.36 -13.62 0.33
CA ARG A 27 2.35 -14.66 0.49
C ARG A 27 1.69 -14.63 1.87
N ILE A 28 2.52 -14.48 2.92
CA ILE A 28 2.04 -14.33 4.29
C ILE A 28 1.22 -13.05 4.43
N ASN A 29 1.72 -11.93 3.90
CA ASN A 29 1.02 -10.65 3.94
C ASN A 29 -0.30 -10.69 3.16
N ALA A 30 -0.34 -11.38 2.02
CA ALA A 30 -1.57 -11.55 1.24
C ALA A 30 -2.63 -12.30 2.03
N CYS A 31 -2.25 -13.35 2.74
CA CYS A 31 -3.14 -14.14 3.60
C CYS A 31 -3.89 -13.22 4.60
N GLY A 32 -3.16 -12.36 5.33
CA GLY A 32 -3.80 -11.40 6.24
C GLY A 32 -4.66 -10.33 5.55
N ARG A 33 -4.25 -9.87 4.36
CA ARG A 33 -5.01 -8.88 3.58
C ARG A 33 -6.31 -9.43 3.01
N MET A 34 -6.35 -10.73 2.72
CA MET A 34 -7.50 -11.44 2.16
C MET A 34 -8.40 -12.06 3.26
N GLY A 35 -8.09 -11.83 4.56
CA GLY A 35 -8.91 -12.31 5.68
C GLY A 35 -8.66 -13.76 6.10
N HIS A 36 -7.50 -14.32 5.75
CA HIS A 36 -7.12 -15.71 6.02
C HIS A 36 -5.89 -15.82 6.95
N GLU A 37 -5.68 -14.86 7.83
CA GLU A 37 -4.49 -14.76 8.69
C GLU A 37 -4.21 -16.00 9.54
N LYS A 38 -5.27 -16.77 9.88
CA LYS A 38 -5.13 -18.00 10.65
C LYS A 38 -4.35 -19.08 9.90
N GLU A 39 -4.54 -19.20 8.59
CA GLU A 39 -3.82 -20.17 7.77
C GLU A 39 -2.31 -19.88 7.75
N ALA A 40 -1.93 -18.61 7.75
CA ALA A 40 -0.51 -18.25 7.84
C ALA A 40 0.10 -18.71 9.18
N LEU A 41 -0.65 -18.59 10.29
CA LEU A 41 -0.20 -19.09 11.60
C LEU A 41 -0.12 -20.62 11.60
N GLU A 42 -1.16 -21.31 11.11
CA GLU A 42 -1.20 -22.77 11.01
C GLU A 42 -0.03 -23.33 10.22
N LEU A 43 0.35 -22.66 9.12
CA LEU A 43 1.52 -23.05 8.32
C LEU A 43 2.82 -23.12 9.15
N PHE A 44 3.01 -22.19 10.08
CA PHE A 44 4.21 -22.18 10.92
C PHE A 44 4.14 -23.18 12.09
N LEU A 45 2.94 -23.60 12.49
CA LEU A 45 2.73 -24.49 13.62
C LEU A 45 2.65 -25.98 13.21
N THR A 46 2.29 -26.28 11.95
CA THR A 46 2.10 -27.67 11.51
C THR A 46 3.41 -28.46 11.40
N ASP A 47 3.37 -29.69 11.90
CA ASP A 47 4.42 -30.70 11.70
C ASP A 47 4.08 -31.66 10.56
N SER A 48 2.88 -31.57 9.96
CA SER A 48 2.43 -32.37 8.85
C SER A 48 2.94 -31.78 7.52
N LYS A 49 3.59 -32.62 6.72
CA LYS A 49 4.07 -32.21 5.38
C LYS A 49 2.90 -31.92 4.45
N ASP A 50 1.92 -32.81 4.42
CA ASP A 50 0.76 -32.70 3.51
C ASP A 50 -0.06 -31.46 3.83
N GLU A 51 -0.22 -31.15 5.10
CA GLU A 51 -0.90 -29.94 5.53
C GLU A 51 -0.10 -28.67 5.18
N ALA A 52 1.21 -28.68 5.38
CA ALA A 52 2.09 -27.56 4.99
C ALA A 52 2.03 -27.31 3.48
N GLU A 53 1.98 -28.35 2.65
CA GLU A 53 1.84 -28.24 1.19
C GLU A 53 0.46 -27.68 0.82
N ARG A 54 -0.61 -28.16 1.43
CA ARG A 54 -1.98 -27.65 1.23
C ARG A 54 -2.10 -26.18 1.57
N ILE A 55 -1.66 -25.77 2.76
CA ILE A 55 -1.72 -24.36 3.18
C ILE A 55 -0.84 -23.49 2.30
N THR A 56 0.35 -23.96 1.92
CA THR A 56 1.23 -23.22 0.99
C THR A 56 0.55 -22.96 -0.35
N HIS A 57 -0.22 -23.93 -0.86
CA HIS A 57 -1.00 -23.74 -2.08
C HIS A 57 -2.02 -22.60 -1.91
N ASN A 58 -2.80 -22.63 -0.83
CA ASN A 58 -3.77 -21.57 -0.53
C ASN A 58 -3.11 -20.18 -0.43
N LEU A 59 -1.96 -20.09 0.25
CA LEU A 59 -1.22 -18.81 0.37
C LEU A 59 -0.74 -18.28 -1.00
N ASN A 60 -0.40 -19.16 -1.94
CA ASN A 60 -0.08 -18.75 -3.31
C ASN A 60 -1.32 -18.20 -4.02
N GLU A 61 -2.47 -18.86 -3.89
CA GLU A 61 -3.72 -18.41 -4.49
C GLU A 61 -4.14 -17.04 -3.92
N TYR A 62 -4.13 -16.86 -2.60
CA TYR A 62 -4.41 -15.55 -1.99
C TYR A 62 -3.46 -14.45 -2.46
N ASN A 63 -2.18 -14.77 -2.65
CA ASN A 63 -1.23 -13.79 -3.15
C ASN A 63 -1.48 -13.45 -4.63
N GLN A 64 -1.90 -14.41 -5.44
CA GLN A 64 -2.29 -14.16 -6.82
C GLN A 64 -3.56 -13.30 -6.88
N GLU A 65 -4.60 -13.66 -6.13
CA GLU A 65 -5.85 -12.90 -6.04
C GLU A 65 -5.58 -11.45 -5.59
N ARG A 66 -4.76 -11.26 -4.54
CA ARG A 66 -4.36 -9.94 -4.08
C ARG A 66 -3.69 -9.13 -5.21
N GLN A 67 -2.80 -9.75 -6.02
CA GLN A 67 -2.13 -9.09 -7.14
C GLN A 67 -3.10 -8.68 -8.25
N GLU A 68 -4.09 -9.51 -8.54
CA GLU A 68 -5.12 -9.22 -9.53
C GLU A 68 -6.01 -8.05 -9.08
N ILE A 69 -6.45 -8.07 -7.82
CA ILE A 69 -7.21 -6.96 -7.21
C ILE A 69 -6.39 -5.68 -7.21
N GLU A 70 -5.12 -5.74 -6.79
CA GLU A 70 -4.20 -4.61 -6.77
C GLU A 70 -4.05 -3.97 -8.16
N LYS A 71 -3.82 -4.80 -9.19
CA LYS A 71 -3.69 -4.34 -10.58
C LYS A 71 -4.98 -3.67 -11.07
N ARG A 72 -6.13 -4.26 -10.77
CA ARG A 72 -7.43 -3.70 -11.14
C ARG A 72 -7.65 -2.33 -10.51
N ILE A 73 -7.49 -2.24 -9.18
CA ILE A 73 -7.68 -0.97 -8.44
C ILE A 73 -6.69 0.10 -8.94
N PHE A 74 -5.43 -0.29 -9.17
CA PHE A 74 -4.42 0.63 -9.67
C PHE A 74 -4.77 1.19 -11.05
N ASN A 75 -5.23 0.34 -11.98
CA ASN A 75 -5.63 0.79 -13.31
C ASN A 75 -6.86 1.72 -13.25
N GLU A 76 -7.84 1.43 -12.39
CA GLU A 76 -8.99 2.29 -12.17
C GLU A 76 -8.59 3.65 -11.60
N ALA A 77 -7.72 3.67 -10.58
CA ALA A 77 -7.19 4.89 -10.00
C ALA A 77 -6.38 5.71 -11.02
N GLN A 78 -5.54 5.06 -11.84
CA GLN A 78 -4.82 5.75 -12.92
C GLN A 78 -5.77 6.38 -13.93
N LYS A 79 -6.84 5.69 -14.31
CA LYS A 79 -7.83 6.23 -15.23
C LYS A 79 -8.55 7.46 -14.65
N MET A 80 -8.84 7.47 -13.34
CA MET A 80 -9.37 8.65 -12.67
C MET A 80 -8.38 9.81 -12.68
N MET A 81 -7.09 9.52 -12.61
CA MET A 81 -6.01 10.52 -12.67
C MET A 81 -5.71 11.03 -14.11
N GLU A 82 -6.34 10.49 -15.15
CA GLU A 82 -6.28 11.06 -16.50
C GLU A 82 -7.05 12.40 -16.63
N ASP A 83 -7.98 12.66 -15.70
CA ASP A 83 -8.68 13.94 -15.62
C ASP A 83 -7.70 15.08 -15.28
N PRO A 84 -7.59 16.12 -16.14
CA PRO A 84 -6.71 17.25 -15.90
C PRO A 84 -7.03 18.03 -14.61
N GLU A 85 -8.28 18.02 -14.15
CA GLU A 85 -8.66 18.65 -12.88
C GLU A 85 -8.04 17.90 -11.70
N GLN A 86 -8.12 16.56 -11.68
CA GLN A 86 -7.49 15.74 -10.64
C GLN A 86 -5.96 15.91 -10.63
N GLN A 87 -5.35 16.04 -11.81
CA GLN A 87 -3.90 16.22 -11.90
C GLN A 87 -3.41 17.56 -11.34
N ARG A 88 -4.25 18.60 -11.33
CA ARG A 88 -3.89 19.93 -10.81
C ARG A 88 -3.96 20.00 -9.28
N LEU A 89 -4.74 19.12 -8.66
CA LEU A 89 -4.90 19.11 -7.20
C LEU A 89 -3.58 18.77 -6.50
N PRO A 90 -3.31 19.37 -5.33
CA PRO A 90 -2.07 19.15 -4.57
C PRO A 90 -2.01 17.76 -3.92
N CYS A 91 -3.14 17.08 -3.80
CA CYS A 91 -3.28 15.75 -3.22
C CYS A 91 -4.23 14.89 -4.04
N ILE A 92 -4.33 13.62 -3.73
CA ILE A 92 -5.14 12.64 -4.45
C ILE A 92 -6.12 12.01 -3.47
N VAL A 93 -7.44 12.23 -3.68
CA VAL A 93 -8.51 11.59 -2.90
C VAL A 93 -9.44 10.88 -3.89
N LEU A 94 -9.40 9.55 -3.91
CA LEU A 94 -10.20 8.74 -4.81
C LEU A 94 -11.02 7.72 -4.03
N GLY A 95 -12.22 7.44 -4.51
CA GLY A 95 -13.08 6.39 -4.00
C GLY A 95 -13.56 5.47 -5.11
N GLY A 96 -13.67 4.18 -4.82
CA GLY A 96 -14.12 3.21 -5.81
C GLY A 96 -15.07 2.16 -5.24
N GLU A 97 -16.06 1.79 -6.07
CA GLU A 97 -16.92 0.64 -5.82
C GLU A 97 -16.12 -0.65 -6.06
N ASN A 98 -16.37 -1.67 -5.25
CA ASN A 98 -15.71 -2.97 -5.36
C ASN A 98 -14.17 -2.93 -5.18
N TRP A 99 -13.62 -1.87 -4.64
CA TRP A 99 -12.25 -1.86 -4.18
C TRP A 99 -12.14 -2.70 -2.90
N HIS A 100 -10.95 -3.20 -2.59
CA HIS A 100 -10.74 -4.06 -1.44
C HIS A 100 -9.93 -3.35 -0.36
N HIS A 101 -10.50 -3.19 0.85
CA HIS A 101 -9.86 -2.42 1.93
C HIS A 101 -8.47 -2.94 2.33
N GLY A 102 -8.24 -4.27 2.28
CA GLY A 102 -6.93 -4.88 2.56
C GLY A 102 -5.86 -4.58 1.50
N VAL A 103 -6.28 -4.09 0.30
CA VAL A 103 -5.39 -3.89 -0.85
C VAL A 103 -5.17 -2.41 -1.17
N ILE A 104 -6.15 -1.53 -0.94
CA ILE A 104 -6.06 -0.10 -1.27
C ILE A 104 -4.83 0.60 -0.70
N GLY A 105 -4.32 0.17 0.46
CA GLY A 105 -3.10 0.74 1.05
C GLY A 105 -1.84 0.48 0.22
N ILE A 106 -1.78 -0.62 -0.53
CA ILE A 106 -0.69 -0.91 -1.47
C ILE A 106 -0.82 0.02 -2.68
N VAL A 107 -2.05 0.16 -3.18
CA VAL A 107 -2.31 1.03 -4.34
C VAL A 107 -2.07 2.50 -3.98
N SER A 108 -2.49 2.95 -2.79
CA SER A 108 -2.20 4.30 -2.31
C SER A 108 -0.69 4.59 -2.30
N SER A 109 0.16 3.63 -1.84
CA SER A 109 1.61 3.79 -1.92
C SER A 109 2.09 3.98 -3.36
N LYS A 110 1.63 3.14 -4.30
CA LYS A 110 2.03 3.24 -5.71
C LYS A 110 1.59 4.55 -6.37
N ILE A 111 0.38 5.01 -6.06
CA ILE A 111 -0.16 6.28 -6.56
C ILE A 111 0.64 7.46 -5.99
N THR A 112 0.93 7.45 -4.68
CA THR A 112 1.75 8.47 -4.04
C THR A 112 3.15 8.55 -4.66
N ASP A 113 3.80 7.40 -4.87
CA ASP A 113 5.13 7.34 -5.48
C ASP A 113 5.13 7.83 -6.94
N MET A 114 4.10 7.44 -7.71
CA MET A 114 4.00 7.79 -9.13
C MET A 114 3.77 9.28 -9.36
N TYR A 115 2.87 9.89 -8.59
CA TYR A 115 2.48 11.29 -8.76
C TYR A 115 3.23 12.25 -7.82
N PHE A 116 3.98 11.72 -6.88
CA PHE A 116 4.64 12.46 -5.79
C PHE A 116 3.66 13.40 -5.08
N LYS A 117 2.50 12.88 -4.70
CA LYS A 117 1.43 13.59 -3.98
C LYS A 117 0.91 12.74 -2.84
N PRO A 118 0.50 13.34 -1.69
CA PRO A 118 -0.23 12.61 -0.68
C PRO A 118 -1.50 12.02 -1.29
N SER A 119 -1.81 10.77 -0.96
CA SER A 119 -3.01 10.12 -1.47
C SER A 119 -3.84 9.48 -0.36
N VAL A 120 -5.16 9.52 -0.51
CA VAL A 120 -6.15 8.79 0.29
C VAL A 120 -7.06 8.05 -0.67
N LEU A 121 -7.03 6.72 -0.61
CA LEU A 121 -7.90 5.87 -1.39
C LEU A 121 -8.96 5.23 -0.48
N LEU A 122 -10.22 5.25 -0.91
CA LEU A 122 -11.35 4.72 -0.15
C LEU A 122 -12.09 3.64 -0.94
N CYS A 123 -12.47 2.56 -0.28
CA CYS A 123 -13.42 1.57 -0.80
C CYS A 123 -14.79 1.78 -0.16
N TYR A 124 -15.83 1.70 -0.95
CA TYR A 124 -17.21 1.80 -0.48
C TYR A 124 -17.70 0.43 -0.02
N GLU A 125 -18.16 0.36 1.24
CA GLU A 125 -18.71 -0.83 1.88
C GLU A 125 -20.02 -0.43 2.57
N ASP A 126 -21.15 -0.77 1.97
CA ASP A 126 -22.48 -0.35 2.41
C ASP A 126 -22.57 1.19 2.57
N ASP A 127 -22.87 1.66 3.78
CA ASP A 127 -22.98 3.09 4.12
C ASP A 127 -21.64 3.73 4.52
N LEU A 128 -20.55 2.96 4.49
CA LEU A 128 -19.22 3.41 4.90
C LEU A 128 -18.25 3.46 3.72
N ALA A 129 -17.28 4.35 3.84
CA ALA A 129 -16.09 4.33 3.01
C ALA A 129 -14.86 4.12 3.92
N ARG A 130 -14.15 3.01 3.70
CA ARG A 130 -12.91 2.68 4.41
C ARG A 130 -11.73 3.00 3.54
N GLY A 131 -10.75 3.71 4.09
CA GLY A 131 -9.64 4.23 3.33
C GLY A 131 -8.28 3.93 3.92
N SER A 132 -7.29 4.07 3.07
CA SER A 132 -5.88 4.10 3.46
C SER A 132 -5.18 5.23 2.72
N GLY A 133 -4.36 6.00 3.44
CA GLY A 133 -3.58 7.09 2.86
C GLY A 133 -2.08 6.88 3.00
N ARG A 134 -1.36 7.50 2.08
CA ARG A 134 0.11 7.58 2.08
C ARG A 134 0.53 9.01 1.80
N SER A 135 1.67 9.40 2.39
CA SER A 135 2.18 10.76 2.27
C SER A 135 3.52 10.82 1.57
N ILE A 136 3.93 12.04 1.28
CA ILE A 136 5.26 12.42 0.83
C ILE A 136 6.00 13.12 1.99
N PRO A 137 7.34 13.15 1.99
CA PRO A 137 8.10 13.92 2.97
C PRO A 137 7.67 15.39 2.95
N GLY A 138 7.39 15.95 4.12
CA GLY A 138 6.99 17.35 4.27
C GLY A 138 5.48 17.59 4.35
N PHE A 139 4.65 16.55 4.24
CA PHE A 139 3.21 16.66 4.49
C PHE A 139 2.76 15.64 5.56
N ASP A 140 2.16 16.14 6.64
CA ASP A 140 1.66 15.30 7.72
C ASP A 140 0.20 14.91 7.47
N LEU A 141 -0.02 13.61 7.11
CA LEU A 141 -1.36 13.08 6.88
C LEU A 141 -2.20 13.04 8.16
N HIS A 142 -1.58 12.78 9.31
CA HIS A 142 -2.34 12.70 10.56
C HIS A 142 -2.89 14.07 10.93
N GLU A 143 -2.07 15.11 10.86
CA GLU A 143 -2.52 16.50 11.08
C GLU A 143 -3.61 16.89 10.08
N ALA A 144 -3.46 16.54 8.80
CA ALA A 144 -4.48 16.81 7.78
C ALA A 144 -5.83 16.17 8.14
N LEU A 145 -5.84 14.93 8.64
CA LEU A 145 -7.08 14.27 9.05
C LEU A 145 -7.68 14.88 10.33
N GLU A 146 -6.86 15.36 11.26
CA GLU A 146 -7.35 16.08 12.43
C GLU A 146 -8.14 17.33 12.03
N LYS A 147 -7.69 18.06 11.00
CA LYS A 147 -8.39 19.23 10.46
C LYS A 147 -9.70 18.88 9.78
N CYS A 148 -9.76 17.71 9.13
CA CYS A 148 -10.96 17.19 8.46
C CYS A 148 -11.86 16.33 9.37
N SER A 149 -11.60 16.30 10.70
CA SER A 149 -12.24 15.37 11.64
C SER A 149 -13.77 15.43 11.67
N THR A 150 -14.37 16.56 11.30
CA THR A 150 -15.83 16.75 11.22
C THR A 150 -16.52 15.72 10.31
N TYR A 151 -15.87 15.26 9.25
CA TYR A 151 -16.42 14.31 8.29
C TYR A 151 -15.91 12.89 8.47
N ILE A 152 -15.06 12.66 9.48
CA ILE A 152 -14.42 11.38 9.73
C ILE A 152 -15.06 10.68 10.93
N LYS A 153 -15.45 9.44 10.74
CA LYS A 153 -15.97 8.57 11.81
C LYS A 153 -14.86 8.03 12.68
N GLN A 154 -13.77 7.61 12.05
CA GLN A 154 -12.59 7.05 12.73
C GLN A 154 -11.36 7.20 11.83
N PHE A 155 -10.25 7.54 12.41
CA PHE A 155 -8.95 7.50 11.74
C PHE A 155 -7.83 7.14 12.72
N GLY A 156 -6.69 6.74 12.18
CA GLY A 156 -5.49 6.46 12.95
C GLY A 156 -4.29 6.26 12.04
N GLY A 157 -3.11 6.33 12.63
CA GLY A 157 -1.85 6.19 11.91
C GLY A 157 -0.81 7.22 12.34
N HIS A 158 0.03 7.63 11.43
CA HIS A 158 1.09 8.60 11.64
C HIS A 158 1.27 9.49 10.40
N SER A 159 2.23 10.41 10.43
CA SER A 159 2.44 11.41 9.36
C SER A 159 2.51 10.83 7.94
N MET A 160 3.07 9.64 7.76
CA MET A 160 3.31 9.04 6.43
C MET A 160 2.26 8.02 5.98
N ALA A 161 1.46 7.49 6.90
CA ALA A 161 0.47 6.46 6.59
C ALA A 161 -0.70 6.49 7.58
N ILE A 162 -1.91 6.45 7.04
CA ILE A 162 -3.15 6.47 7.82
C ILE A 162 -4.15 5.39 7.36
N GLY A 163 -5.02 5.02 8.29
CA GLY A 163 -6.30 4.37 8.01
C GLY A 163 -7.44 5.31 8.37
N ILE A 164 -8.53 5.28 7.62
CA ILE A 164 -9.67 6.17 7.78
C ILE A 164 -10.97 5.43 7.53
N THR A 165 -12.02 5.80 8.25
CA THR A 165 -13.41 5.40 7.98
C THR A 165 -14.29 6.63 8.01
N ILE A 166 -15.07 6.84 6.96
CA ILE A 166 -16.04 7.93 6.84
C ILE A 166 -17.40 7.34 6.49
N GLU A 167 -18.47 8.09 6.68
CA GLU A 167 -19.77 7.78 6.06
C GLU A 167 -19.69 8.10 4.57
N LYS A 168 -20.27 7.24 3.73
CA LYS A 168 -20.20 7.38 2.26
C LYS A 168 -20.72 8.75 1.81
N ASP A 169 -21.78 9.25 2.43
CA ASP A 169 -22.37 10.57 2.14
C ASP A 169 -21.45 11.75 2.49
N ASN A 170 -20.44 11.52 3.29
CA ASN A 170 -19.46 12.54 3.66
C ASN A 170 -18.23 12.56 2.73
N PHE A 171 -18.12 11.64 1.77
CA PHE A 171 -16.94 11.53 0.90
C PHE A 171 -16.59 12.84 0.21
N GLU A 172 -17.53 13.47 -0.47
CA GLU A 172 -17.27 14.71 -1.21
C GLU A 172 -16.91 15.89 -0.29
N LYS A 173 -17.52 15.96 0.90
CA LYS A 173 -17.20 16.99 1.89
C LYS A 173 -15.80 16.79 2.46
N PHE A 174 -15.46 15.55 2.82
CA PHE A 174 -14.12 15.19 3.27
C PHE A 174 -13.08 15.49 2.19
N LYS A 175 -13.32 15.06 0.95
CA LYS A 175 -12.43 15.30 -0.19
C LYS A 175 -12.12 16.79 -0.34
N LYS A 176 -13.16 17.61 -0.38
CA LYS A 176 -13.03 19.06 -0.53
C LYS A 176 -12.21 19.70 0.60
N GLU A 177 -12.51 19.36 1.86
CA GLU A 177 -11.80 19.92 3.01
C GLU A 177 -10.34 19.49 3.05
N PHE A 178 -10.06 18.21 2.68
CA PHE A 178 -8.71 17.69 2.60
C PHE A 178 -7.90 18.38 1.49
N GLU A 179 -8.51 18.60 0.31
CA GLU A 179 -7.90 19.33 -0.80
C GLU A 179 -7.59 20.78 -0.43
N GLU A 180 -8.53 21.48 0.23
CA GLU A 180 -8.32 22.85 0.73
C GLU A 180 -7.19 22.94 1.77
N TYR A 181 -7.09 21.96 2.67
CA TYR A 181 -5.99 21.89 3.62
C TYR A 181 -4.65 21.65 2.93
N ALA A 182 -4.62 20.71 1.99
CA ALA A 182 -3.44 20.40 1.21
C ALA A 182 -2.93 21.62 0.41
N GLU A 183 -3.84 22.40 -0.17
CA GLU A 183 -3.51 23.62 -0.91
C GLU A 183 -2.87 24.68 0.00
N LYS A 184 -3.44 24.90 1.19
CA LYS A 184 -2.92 25.83 2.20
C LYS A 184 -1.56 25.40 2.78
N SER A 185 -1.26 24.10 2.77
CA SER A 185 0.00 23.53 3.25
C SER A 185 1.18 23.67 2.27
N ASN A 186 0.96 24.33 1.13
CA ASN A 186 2.00 24.62 0.13
C ASN A 186 2.75 23.36 -0.38
N ILE A 187 2.07 22.23 -0.46
CA ILE A 187 2.65 20.95 -0.91
C ILE A 187 3.29 21.06 -2.29
N SER A 188 2.70 21.85 -3.17
CA SER A 188 3.19 22.04 -4.55
C SER A 188 4.62 22.59 -4.63
N SER A 189 5.15 23.12 -3.53
CA SER A 189 6.55 23.56 -3.43
C SER A 189 7.52 22.44 -3.05
N ILE A 190 7.01 21.30 -2.60
CA ILE A 190 7.84 20.15 -2.20
C ILE A 190 8.29 19.42 -3.45
N VAL A 191 9.59 19.34 -3.64
CA VAL A 191 10.20 18.62 -4.78
C VAL A 191 10.82 17.30 -4.33
N PRO A 192 10.77 16.24 -5.16
CA PRO A 192 11.48 15.00 -4.89
C PRO A 192 12.97 15.26 -4.71
N VAL A 193 13.55 14.71 -3.66
CA VAL A 193 14.99 14.83 -3.37
C VAL A 193 15.64 13.46 -3.49
N ILE A 194 16.66 13.36 -4.33
CA ILE A 194 17.54 12.19 -4.39
C ILE A 194 18.72 12.43 -3.47
N LYS A 195 18.81 11.63 -2.41
CA LYS A 195 19.97 11.67 -1.53
C LYS A 195 21.11 10.88 -2.16
N ILE A 196 22.20 11.57 -2.47
CA ILE A 196 23.42 10.96 -3.00
C ILE A 196 24.36 10.70 -1.82
N ASP A 197 24.69 9.44 -1.59
CA ASP A 197 25.58 9.07 -0.47
C ASP A 197 27.02 9.41 -0.79
N GLU A 198 27.49 9.15 -2.03
CA GLU A 198 28.85 9.47 -2.46
C GLU A 198 28.95 9.67 -3.99
N LYS A 199 29.90 10.49 -4.42
CA LYS A 199 30.27 10.65 -5.83
C LYS A 199 31.56 9.87 -6.08
N VAL A 200 31.49 8.81 -6.85
CA VAL A 200 32.63 7.96 -7.21
C VAL A 200 32.96 8.06 -8.69
N GLN A 201 34.23 7.84 -9.06
CA GLN A 201 34.62 7.64 -10.45
C GLN A 201 34.50 6.14 -10.78
N LEU A 202 34.13 5.83 -12.02
CA LEU A 202 33.92 4.42 -12.44
C LEU A 202 35.19 3.57 -12.26
N GLN A 203 36.35 4.16 -12.43
CA GLN A 203 37.66 3.51 -12.25
C GLN A 203 38.00 3.18 -10.77
N ASP A 204 37.34 3.83 -9.83
CA ASP A 204 37.56 3.65 -8.39
C ASP A 204 36.66 2.55 -7.81
N ILE A 205 35.71 2.02 -8.61
CA ILE A 205 34.79 0.97 -8.20
C ILE A 205 35.40 -0.40 -8.51
N SER A 206 35.58 -1.23 -7.50
CA SER A 206 35.99 -2.62 -7.64
C SER A 206 34.82 -3.59 -7.46
N ILE A 207 34.99 -4.85 -7.93
CA ILE A 207 34.00 -5.92 -7.72
C ILE A 207 33.72 -6.16 -6.22
N LYS A 208 34.66 -5.79 -5.34
CA LYS A 208 34.50 -5.92 -3.88
C LYS A 208 33.55 -4.89 -3.29
N ASP A 209 33.39 -3.75 -3.95
CA ASP A 209 32.52 -2.65 -3.52
C ASP A 209 31.05 -2.89 -3.92
N ILE A 210 30.79 -3.89 -4.80
CA ILE A 210 29.48 -4.27 -5.31
C ILE A 210 28.87 -5.45 -4.53
N LYS A 211 29.64 -6.07 -3.64
CA LYS A 211 29.20 -7.19 -2.78
C LYS A 211 28.75 -6.68 -1.42
#